data_8623f6e1c32c21956e6710f50b7af89a
#
_entry.id   8623f6e1c32c21956e6710f50b7af89a
#
_cell.length_a   1.000
_cell.length_b   1.000
_cell.length_c   1.000
_cell.angle_alpha   90.00
_cell.angle_beta   90.00
_cell.angle_gamma   90.00
#
_symmetry.space_group_name_H-M   'P 1'
#
loop_
_entity.id
_entity.type
_entity.pdbx_description
1 polymer ?
#
loop_
_entity_poly.entity_id
_entity_poly.type
_entity_poly.pdbx_seq_one_letter_code
_entity_poly.pdbx_strand_id
1 'polypeptide(L)'
;MRIAVCSDIHLEFGPIVLENKDNADVLVLSGDICVARDLGNKDDTLNYKGQRFHEFFQTCSKNFPHVIYIMGNHEHYHGDFGRSAGIIRNNLSYLPNLHFLDNEIFTLDDVMFFGGTLWTDFNREDPKTLKQIRGYMNDFRVIKNSNSDPVSFTDQDGNFQFREAIFTPEDA
;
A
#
# COMPACT_ATOMS: atom_id res chain seq x y z
N MET A 1 -10.13 -25.58 1.29
CA MET A 1 -9.19 -24.44 1.11
C MET A 1 -8.52 -24.09 2.43
N ARG A 2 -7.19 -23.94 2.44
CA ARG A 2 -6.40 -23.42 3.57
C ARG A 2 -5.87 -22.05 3.21
N ILE A 3 -6.01 -21.09 4.13
CA ILE A 3 -5.61 -19.70 3.92
C ILE A 3 -4.55 -19.35 4.96
N ALA A 4 -3.38 -18.92 4.50
CA ALA A 4 -2.36 -18.28 5.32
C ALA A 4 -2.55 -16.77 5.24
N VAL A 5 -2.38 -16.07 6.35
CA VAL A 5 -2.52 -14.61 6.41
C VAL A 5 -1.26 -14.01 7.02
N CYS A 6 -0.79 -12.91 6.44
CA CYS A 6 0.32 -12.14 6.93
C CYS A 6 0.07 -10.65 6.65
N SER A 7 0.42 -9.77 7.60
CA SER A 7 0.35 -8.31 7.47
C SER A 7 1.57 -7.66 8.12
N ASP A 8 1.73 -6.37 7.95
CA ASP A 8 2.71 -5.54 8.66
C ASP A 8 4.15 -6.08 8.55
N ILE A 9 4.52 -6.54 7.36
CA ILE A 9 5.85 -7.10 7.10
C ILE A 9 6.91 -6.01 7.03
N HIS A 10 6.54 -4.86 6.49
CA HIS A 10 7.42 -3.70 6.37
C HIS A 10 8.78 -4.04 5.73
N LEU A 11 8.75 -4.53 4.51
CA LEU A 11 9.97 -4.91 3.77
C LEU A 11 10.99 -3.78 3.62
N GLU A 12 10.59 -2.53 3.81
CA GLU A 12 11.49 -1.39 3.85
C GLU A 12 12.53 -1.46 4.97
N PHE A 13 12.25 -2.22 6.03
CA PHE A 13 13.18 -2.41 7.17
C PHE A 13 14.06 -3.66 7.05
N GLY A 14 13.65 -4.67 6.28
CA GLY A 14 14.45 -5.87 6.10
C GLY A 14 13.79 -6.96 5.25
N PRO A 15 14.55 -7.93 4.76
CA PRO A 15 14.00 -9.05 4.03
C PRO A 15 13.37 -10.09 4.96
N ILE A 16 12.33 -10.74 4.47
CA ILE A 16 11.73 -11.93 5.08
C ILE A 16 11.40 -12.95 3.99
N VAL A 17 11.36 -14.22 4.35
CA VAL A 17 10.91 -15.31 3.47
C VAL A 17 9.72 -15.99 4.12
N LEU A 18 8.62 -16.09 3.39
CA LEU A 18 7.44 -16.83 3.79
C LEU A 18 7.49 -18.23 3.15
N GLU A 19 7.52 -19.25 4.00
CA GLU A 19 7.49 -20.66 3.58
C GLU A 19 6.08 -21.23 3.74
N ASN A 20 5.62 -21.99 2.76
CA ASN A 20 4.32 -22.66 2.82
C ASN A 20 4.41 -24.04 3.50
N LYS A 21 4.69 -24.05 4.81
CA LYS A 21 4.87 -25.30 5.59
C LYS A 21 3.58 -26.09 5.79
N ASP A 22 2.44 -25.40 5.81
CA ASP A 22 1.14 -25.97 6.09
C ASP A 22 0.35 -26.31 4.81
N ASN A 23 0.98 -26.22 3.64
CA ASN A 23 0.33 -26.42 2.34
C ASN A 23 -0.95 -25.57 2.21
N ALA A 24 -0.83 -24.27 2.48
CA ALA A 24 -1.92 -23.31 2.25
C ALA A 24 -2.19 -23.16 0.74
N ASP A 25 -3.45 -23.11 0.38
CA ASP A 25 -3.90 -22.88 -1.00
C ASP A 25 -3.76 -21.41 -1.39
N VAL A 26 -3.94 -20.52 -0.41
CA VAL A 26 -3.91 -19.06 -0.59
C VAL A 26 -3.05 -18.42 0.48
N LEU A 27 -2.17 -17.50 0.08
CA LEU A 27 -1.53 -16.51 0.96
C LEU A 27 -2.25 -15.17 0.81
N VAL A 28 -2.72 -14.61 1.92
CA VAL A 28 -3.28 -13.25 1.97
C VAL A 28 -2.25 -12.33 2.62
N LEU A 29 -1.79 -11.34 1.87
CA LEU A 29 -0.93 -10.25 2.32
C LEU A 29 -1.83 -9.04 2.61
N SER A 30 -2.11 -8.79 3.89
CA SER A 30 -3.17 -7.88 4.34
C SER A 30 -2.64 -6.47 4.65
N GLY A 31 -1.84 -5.91 3.76
CA GLY A 31 -1.33 -4.54 3.88
C GLY A 31 -0.04 -4.39 4.67
N ASP A 32 0.57 -3.22 4.53
CA ASP A 32 1.84 -2.84 5.12
C ASP A 32 2.99 -3.82 4.78
N ILE A 33 3.02 -4.22 3.52
CA ILE A 33 4.02 -5.14 3.00
C ILE A 33 5.25 -4.37 2.51
N CYS A 34 5.04 -3.32 1.72
CA CYS A 34 6.12 -2.51 1.17
C CYS A 34 5.64 -1.10 0.79
N VAL A 35 6.57 -0.20 0.53
CA VAL A 35 6.28 1.14 0.00
C VAL A 35 6.16 1.06 -1.52
N ALA A 36 4.98 1.37 -2.08
CA ALA A 36 4.70 1.23 -3.51
C ALA A 36 5.66 2.03 -4.40
N ARG A 37 6.04 3.24 -3.99
CA ARG A 37 6.99 4.08 -4.73
C ARG A 37 8.33 3.35 -4.95
N ASP A 38 8.84 2.68 -3.92
CA ASP A 38 10.13 2.00 -3.97
C ASP A 38 10.05 0.70 -4.78
N LEU A 39 8.86 0.06 -4.85
CA LEU A 39 8.61 -1.08 -5.73
C LEU A 39 8.75 -0.72 -7.22
N GLY A 40 8.36 0.49 -7.60
CA GLY A 40 8.50 1.00 -8.96
C GLY A 40 9.95 1.38 -9.33
N ASN A 41 10.81 1.56 -8.36
CA ASN A 41 12.19 2.01 -8.58
C ASN A 41 13.17 0.82 -8.62
N LYS A 42 13.28 0.18 -9.81
CA LYS A 42 14.16 -0.97 -10.04
C LYS A 42 15.65 -0.60 -10.11
N ASP A 43 15.96 0.67 -10.36
CA ASP A 43 17.33 1.17 -10.58
C ASP A 43 17.94 1.79 -9.31
N ASP A 44 17.32 1.63 -8.14
CA ASP A 44 17.88 2.09 -6.89
C ASP A 44 19.07 1.23 -6.45
N THR A 45 20.22 1.51 -7.05
CA THR A 45 21.49 0.83 -6.79
C THR A 45 22.04 1.09 -5.38
N LEU A 46 21.50 2.08 -4.67
CA LEU A 46 21.98 2.47 -3.34
C LEU A 46 21.27 1.72 -2.21
N ASN A 47 19.98 1.39 -2.37
CA ASN A 47 19.18 0.80 -1.28
C ASN A 47 18.66 -0.62 -1.56
N TYR A 48 18.68 -1.09 -2.79
CA TYR A 48 18.17 -2.41 -3.21
C TYR A 48 16.73 -2.71 -2.76
N LYS A 49 15.96 -1.68 -2.37
CA LYS A 49 14.60 -1.87 -1.83
C LYS A 49 13.66 -2.47 -2.87
N GLY A 50 13.62 -1.87 -4.07
CA GLY A 50 12.78 -2.36 -5.14
C GLY A 50 13.08 -3.81 -5.52
N GLN A 51 14.37 -4.16 -5.66
CA GLN A 51 14.79 -5.53 -5.93
C GLN A 51 14.33 -6.49 -4.82
N ARG A 52 14.56 -6.14 -3.56
CA ARG A 52 14.14 -6.94 -2.39
C ARG A 52 12.62 -7.16 -2.36
N PHE A 53 11.84 -6.14 -2.71
CA PHE A 53 10.38 -6.25 -2.77
C PHE A 53 9.96 -7.21 -3.88
N HIS A 54 10.55 -7.10 -5.06
CA HIS A 54 10.31 -8.04 -6.15
C HIS A 54 10.69 -9.48 -5.79
N GLU A 55 11.85 -9.70 -5.16
CA GLU A 55 12.30 -11.02 -4.70
C GLU A 55 11.33 -11.64 -3.69
N PHE A 56 10.79 -10.84 -2.77
CA PHE A 56 9.76 -11.29 -1.84
C PHE A 56 8.49 -11.75 -2.57
N PHE A 57 7.92 -10.93 -3.45
CA PHE A 57 6.70 -11.29 -4.18
C PHE A 57 6.91 -12.49 -5.11
N GLN A 58 8.06 -12.60 -5.77
CA GLN A 58 8.42 -13.77 -6.57
C GLN A 58 8.50 -15.03 -5.70
N THR A 59 9.08 -14.94 -4.52
CA THR A 59 9.18 -16.06 -3.57
C THR A 59 7.80 -16.48 -3.08
N CYS A 60 6.93 -15.53 -2.73
CA CYS A 60 5.54 -15.82 -2.36
C CYS A 60 4.79 -16.50 -3.51
N SER A 61 4.88 -15.95 -4.73
CA SER A 61 4.26 -16.52 -5.94
C SER A 61 4.75 -17.93 -6.24
N LYS A 62 6.02 -18.24 -5.95
CA LYS A 62 6.58 -19.59 -6.10
C LYS A 62 6.12 -20.57 -5.02
N ASN A 63 5.97 -20.10 -3.78
CA ASN A 63 5.71 -20.95 -2.62
C ASN A 63 4.22 -21.23 -2.40
N PHE A 64 3.34 -20.35 -2.91
CA PHE A 64 1.89 -20.46 -2.71
C PHE A 64 1.15 -20.55 -4.04
N PRO A 65 0.13 -21.44 -4.15
CA PRO A 65 -0.69 -21.54 -5.37
C PRO A 65 -1.35 -20.23 -5.77
N HIS A 66 -1.87 -19.47 -4.79
CA HIS A 66 -2.46 -18.16 -5.00
C HIS A 66 -1.96 -17.17 -3.94
N VAL A 67 -1.69 -15.94 -4.36
CA VAL A 67 -1.31 -14.83 -3.48
C VAL A 67 -2.32 -13.71 -3.68
N ILE A 68 -3.02 -13.32 -2.61
CA ILE A 68 -3.90 -12.14 -2.60
C ILE A 68 -3.14 -11.03 -1.88
N TYR A 69 -3.10 -9.85 -2.47
CA TYR A 69 -2.42 -8.69 -1.88
C TYR A 69 -3.37 -7.49 -1.86
N ILE A 70 -3.49 -6.86 -0.70
CA ILE A 70 -4.18 -5.59 -0.50
C ILE A 70 -3.21 -4.57 0.11
N MET A 71 -3.47 -3.29 -0.10
CA MET A 71 -2.68 -2.22 0.51
C MET A 71 -3.09 -1.98 1.97
N GLY A 72 -2.13 -1.59 2.80
CA GLY A 72 -2.34 -0.83 4.02
C GLY A 72 -1.97 0.64 3.81
N ASN A 73 -1.70 1.39 4.87
CA ASN A 73 -1.29 2.78 4.77
C ASN A 73 0.17 2.95 4.32
N HIS A 74 1.08 2.02 4.70
CA HIS A 74 2.49 2.10 4.34
C HIS A 74 2.77 1.98 2.85
N GLU A 75 1.92 1.32 2.08
CA GLU A 75 2.04 1.30 0.63
C GLU A 75 2.03 2.70 0.01
N HIS A 76 1.37 3.66 0.65
CA HIS A 76 1.28 5.04 0.19
C HIS A 76 2.43 5.95 0.69
N TYR A 77 3.22 5.49 1.69
CA TYR A 77 4.23 6.32 2.37
C TYR A 77 5.26 6.89 1.42
N HIS A 78 5.56 8.18 1.60
CA HIS A 78 6.48 8.97 0.77
C HIS A 78 6.13 8.97 -0.72
N GLY A 79 4.96 8.46 -1.07
CA GLY A 79 4.39 8.36 -2.40
C GLY A 79 3.11 9.19 -2.50
N ASP A 80 2.18 8.69 -3.30
CA ASP A 80 0.95 9.37 -3.65
C ASP A 80 -0.23 8.41 -3.56
N PHE A 81 -1.26 8.77 -2.79
CA PHE A 81 -2.46 7.97 -2.58
C PHE A 81 -3.12 7.57 -3.91
N GLY A 82 -3.30 8.53 -4.81
CA GLY A 82 -3.94 8.28 -6.10
C GLY A 82 -3.13 7.44 -7.09
N ARG A 83 -1.83 7.20 -6.82
CA ARG A 83 -0.93 6.49 -7.75
C ARG A 83 -0.45 5.14 -7.23
N SER A 84 -0.46 4.89 -5.92
CA SER A 84 0.13 3.70 -5.31
C SER A 84 -0.44 2.40 -5.87
N ALA A 85 -1.75 2.29 -6.01
CA ALA A 85 -2.40 1.12 -6.58
C ALA A 85 -1.93 0.82 -8.02
N GLY A 86 -1.84 1.86 -8.86
CA GLY A 86 -1.33 1.75 -10.23
C GLY A 86 0.12 1.28 -10.29
N ILE A 87 0.97 1.77 -9.38
CA ILE A 87 2.37 1.34 -9.28
C ILE A 87 2.45 -0.15 -8.95
N ILE A 88 1.73 -0.61 -7.92
CA ILE A 88 1.71 -2.01 -7.51
C ILE A 88 1.22 -2.89 -8.64
N ARG A 89 0.08 -2.57 -9.24
CA ARG A 89 -0.54 -3.32 -10.33
C ARG A 89 0.42 -3.49 -11.51
N ASN A 90 1.05 -2.40 -11.95
CA ASN A 90 1.97 -2.43 -13.08
C ASN A 90 3.26 -3.21 -12.78
N ASN A 91 3.80 -3.08 -11.58
CA ASN A 91 5.08 -3.69 -11.22
C ASN A 91 4.99 -5.16 -10.83
N LEU A 92 3.81 -5.65 -10.44
CA LEU A 92 3.59 -7.06 -10.06
C LEU A 92 2.79 -7.85 -11.10
N SER A 93 2.38 -7.25 -12.22
CA SER A 93 1.59 -7.88 -13.29
C SER A 93 2.25 -9.12 -13.94
N TYR A 94 3.56 -9.28 -13.78
CA TYR A 94 4.29 -10.44 -14.30
C TYR A 94 4.12 -11.71 -13.43
N LEU A 95 3.47 -11.62 -12.27
CA LEU A 95 3.20 -12.73 -11.36
C LEU A 95 1.76 -13.24 -11.59
N PRO A 96 1.57 -14.36 -12.33
CA PRO A 96 0.25 -14.73 -12.82
C PRO A 96 -0.72 -15.22 -11.74
N ASN A 97 -0.21 -15.63 -10.59
CA ASN A 97 -0.99 -16.11 -9.45
C ASN A 97 -1.04 -15.09 -8.29
N LEU A 98 -0.58 -13.86 -8.51
CA LEU A 98 -0.73 -12.77 -7.58
C LEU A 98 -1.93 -11.91 -7.99
N HIS A 99 -2.91 -11.80 -7.09
CA HIS A 99 -4.15 -11.07 -7.26
C HIS A 99 -4.11 -9.84 -6.34
N PHE A 100 -3.77 -8.69 -6.91
CA PHE A 100 -3.80 -7.42 -6.20
C PHE A 100 -5.22 -6.86 -6.23
N LEU A 101 -5.80 -6.62 -5.05
CA LEU A 101 -7.18 -6.13 -4.89
C LEU A 101 -7.17 -4.73 -4.27
N ASP A 102 -7.85 -3.80 -4.93
CA ASP A 102 -8.08 -2.43 -4.47
C ASP A 102 -9.55 -2.09 -4.71
N ASN A 103 -10.39 -2.32 -3.68
CA ASN A 103 -11.84 -2.30 -3.75
C ASN A 103 -12.40 -3.27 -4.80
N GLU A 104 -11.78 -4.43 -4.92
CA GLU A 104 -12.09 -5.45 -5.93
C GLU A 104 -12.40 -6.80 -5.29
N ILE A 105 -13.00 -7.67 -6.09
CA ILE A 105 -13.36 -9.04 -5.71
C ILE A 105 -12.54 -10.03 -6.54
N PHE A 106 -12.00 -11.03 -5.88
CA PHE A 106 -11.43 -12.22 -6.49
C PHE A 106 -12.16 -13.46 -5.99
N THR A 107 -12.56 -14.35 -6.92
CA THR A 107 -13.24 -15.60 -6.56
C THR A 107 -12.35 -16.78 -6.94
N LEU A 108 -12.12 -17.67 -5.97
CA LEU A 108 -11.40 -18.91 -6.15
C LEU A 108 -12.30 -20.06 -5.66
N ASP A 109 -12.63 -20.98 -6.56
CA ASP A 109 -13.63 -22.02 -6.33
C ASP A 109 -14.95 -21.42 -5.86
N ASP A 110 -15.40 -21.78 -4.64
CA ASP A 110 -16.62 -21.31 -3.99
C ASP A 110 -16.39 -20.19 -2.95
N VAL A 111 -15.15 -19.68 -2.85
CA VAL A 111 -14.78 -18.62 -1.90
C VAL A 111 -14.57 -17.30 -2.63
N MET A 112 -15.23 -16.28 -2.13
CA MET A 112 -15.11 -14.90 -2.60
C MET A 112 -14.24 -14.10 -1.65
N PHE A 113 -13.19 -13.47 -2.18
CA PHE A 113 -12.31 -12.55 -1.46
C PHE A 113 -12.66 -11.13 -1.89
N PHE A 114 -13.00 -10.27 -0.94
CA PHE A 114 -13.12 -8.84 -1.15
C PHE A 114 -11.90 -8.17 -0.54
N GLY A 115 -11.19 -7.34 -1.30
CA GLY A 115 -9.97 -6.67 -0.87
C GLY A 115 -10.00 -5.17 -1.08
N GLY A 116 -9.59 -4.45 -0.06
CA GLY A 116 -9.42 -3.00 -0.06
C GLY A 116 -8.80 -2.53 1.25
N THR A 117 -8.19 -1.35 1.25
CA THR A 117 -7.67 -0.72 2.46
C THR A 117 -8.83 -0.27 3.33
N LEU A 118 -8.87 -0.76 4.57
CA LEU A 118 -9.89 -0.36 5.53
C LEU A 118 -9.33 0.74 6.44
N TRP A 119 -9.67 1.98 6.11
CA TRP A 119 -9.39 3.13 6.97
C TRP A 119 -10.38 3.21 8.13
N THR A 120 -10.03 3.94 9.19
CA THR A 120 -10.94 4.20 10.30
C THR A 120 -11.97 5.27 9.94
N ASP A 121 -13.17 5.18 10.53
CA ASP A 121 -14.22 6.20 10.40
C ASP A 121 -14.01 7.44 11.29
N PHE A 122 -12.88 7.51 11.99
CA PHE A 122 -12.53 8.61 12.91
C PHE A 122 -13.67 9.03 13.83
N ASN A 123 -14.31 8.04 14.48
CA ASN A 123 -15.46 8.24 15.35
C ASN A 123 -16.63 8.91 14.60
N ARG A 124 -17.00 8.36 13.42
CA ARG A 124 -18.03 8.85 12.53
C ARG A 124 -17.77 10.29 12.05
N GLU A 125 -16.51 10.52 11.64
CA GLU A 125 -16.05 11.81 11.13
C GLU A 125 -16.24 12.97 12.13
N ASP A 126 -16.12 12.70 13.45
CA ASP A 126 -16.23 13.73 14.47
C ASP A 126 -15.18 14.83 14.26
N PRO A 127 -15.58 16.11 14.11
CA PRO A 127 -14.65 17.18 13.74
C PRO A 127 -13.50 17.39 14.74
N LYS A 128 -13.67 17.05 16.01
CA LYS A 128 -12.60 17.13 17.01
C LYS A 128 -11.60 16.00 16.82
N THR A 129 -12.11 14.79 16.54
CA THR A 129 -11.28 13.62 16.24
C THR A 129 -10.47 13.85 14.96
N LEU A 130 -11.08 14.28 13.87
CA LEU A 130 -10.40 14.60 12.61
C LEU A 130 -9.27 15.63 12.82
N LYS A 131 -9.55 16.72 13.54
CA LYS A 131 -8.55 17.75 13.85
C LYS A 131 -7.38 17.21 14.66
N GLN A 132 -7.66 16.36 15.65
CA GLN A 132 -6.62 15.78 16.51
C GLN A 132 -5.77 14.79 15.77
N ILE A 133 -6.38 13.83 15.08
CA ILE A 133 -5.67 12.73 14.41
C ILE A 133 -4.72 13.22 13.32
N ARG A 134 -5.07 14.28 12.60
CA ARG A 134 -4.21 14.95 11.61
C ARG A 134 -2.85 15.34 12.18
N GLY A 135 -2.77 15.64 13.48
CA GLY A 135 -1.54 15.97 14.17
C GLY A 135 -0.74 14.76 14.68
N TYR A 136 -1.38 13.61 14.84
CA TYR A 136 -0.78 12.43 15.46
C TYR A 136 -0.31 11.37 14.46
N MET A 137 -1.06 11.12 13.39
CA MET A 137 -0.70 10.11 12.40
C MET A 137 0.27 10.66 11.37
N ASN A 138 1.31 9.89 11.07
CA ASN A 138 2.30 10.25 10.03
C ASN A 138 1.69 10.25 8.63
N ASP A 139 0.66 9.45 8.39
CA ASP A 139 -0.08 9.35 7.12
C ASP A 139 -0.40 10.74 6.56
N PHE A 140 -0.96 11.60 7.40
CA PHE A 140 -1.36 12.97 7.05
C PHE A 140 -0.20 13.97 6.94
N ARG A 141 1.05 13.47 6.91
CA ARG A 141 2.26 14.28 6.72
C ARG A 141 3.11 13.77 5.57
N VAL A 142 3.10 12.45 5.32
CA VAL A 142 4.06 11.81 4.40
C VAL A 142 3.41 11.26 3.14
N ILE A 143 2.06 11.16 3.10
CA ILE A 143 1.31 10.70 1.92
C ILE A 143 0.79 11.92 1.16
N LYS A 144 1.12 12.01 -0.13
CA LYS A 144 0.55 12.99 -1.06
C LYS A 144 -0.79 12.48 -1.59
N ASN A 145 -1.65 13.39 -2.04
CA ASN A 145 -2.93 13.03 -2.66
C ASN A 145 -3.15 13.79 -3.97
N SER A 146 -2.76 13.18 -5.08
CA SER A 146 -2.98 13.75 -6.42
C SER A 146 -4.44 13.72 -6.89
N ASN A 147 -5.34 13.07 -6.13
CA ASN A 147 -6.78 13.11 -6.39
C ASN A 147 -7.41 14.41 -5.89
N SER A 148 -6.71 15.15 -5.02
CA SER A 148 -7.14 16.45 -4.50
C SER A 148 -6.47 17.60 -5.24
N ASP A 149 -7.14 18.74 -5.30
CA ASP A 149 -6.61 19.95 -5.92
C ASP A 149 -5.32 20.43 -5.23
N PRO A 150 -4.34 20.93 -5.99
CA PRO A 150 -3.13 21.51 -5.41
C PRO A 150 -3.44 22.67 -4.46
N VAL A 151 -2.74 22.71 -3.34
CA VAL A 151 -2.90 23.75 -2.33
C VAL A 151 -2.06 24.96 -2.71
N SER A 152 -2.71 26.12 -2.85
CA SER A 152 -2.04 27.40 -3.06
C SER A 152 -1.50 27.98 -1.76
N PHE A 153 -0.34 28.62 -1.81
CA PHE A 153 0.25 29.36 -0.69
C PHE A 153 1.12 30.51 -1.20
N THR A 154 1.42 31.46 -0.33
CA THR A 154 2.38 32.54 -0.62
C THR A 154 3.68 32.18 0.10
N ASP A 155 4.80 32.19 -0.61
CA ASP A 155 6.12 31.95 -0.03
C ASP A 155 6.63 33.15 0.78
N GLN A 156 7.81 33.01 1.40
CA GLN A 156 8.39 34.07 2.24
C GLN A 156 8.75 35.34 1.47
N ASP A 157 8.92 35.25 0.14
CA ASP A 157 9.23 36.36 -0.74
C ASP A 157 7.97 37.00 -1.35
N GLY A 158 6.77 36.51 -0.95
CA GLY A 158 5.48 37.06 -1.41
C GLY A 158 5.00 36.46 -2.73
N ASN A 159 5.67 35.47 -3.32
CA ASN A 159 5.27 34.86 -4.57
C ASN A 159 4.17 33.82 -4.35
N PHE A 160 3.20 33.80 -5.27
CA PHE A 160 2.13 32.79 -5.26
C PHE A 160 2.64 31.46 -5.79
N GLN A 161 2.50 30.39 -5.00
CA GLN A 161 3.02 29.05 -5.26
C GLN A 161 1.90 28.01 -5.11
N PHE A 162 2.11 26.82 -5.71
CA PHE A 162 1.28 25.64 -5.52
C PHE A 162 2.12 24.48 -4.99
N ARG A 163 1.54 23.67 -4.13
CA ARG A 163 2.11 22.39 -3.71
C ARG A 163 1.07 21.28 -3.89
N GLU A 164 1.53 20.05 -4.07
CA GLU A 164 0.66 18.88 -4.08
C GLU A 164 -0.11 18.79 -2.75
N ALA A 165 -1.37 18.39 -2.84
CA ALA A 165 -2.16 18.11 -1.65
C ALA A 165 -1.55 16.99 -0.83
N ILE A 166 -1.71 17.05 0.47
CA ILE A 166 -1.38 15.97 1.40
C ILE A 166 -2.67 15.20 1.71
N PHE A 167 -2.57 13.88 1.81
CA PHE A 167 -3.65 13.02 2.26
C PHE A 167 -4.16 13.48 3.63
N THR A 168 -5.45 13.49 3.80
CA THR A 168 -6.10 14.01 5.00
C THR A 168 -7.05 12.97 5.63
N PRO A 169 -7.44 13.13 6.90
CA PRO A 169 -8.42 12.23 7.51
C PRO A 169 -9.76 12.19 6.76
N GLU A 170 -10.11 13.23 6.03
CA GLU A 170 -11.32 13.31 5.24
C GLU A 170 -11.22 12.55 3.90
N ASP A 171 -9.99 12.16 3.49
CA ASP A 171 -9.73 11.34 2.29
C ASP A 171 -9.71 9.84 2.62
N ALA A 172 -9.63 9.47 3.92
CA ALA A 172 -9.45 8.09 4.40
C ALA A 172 -10.71 7.22 4.44
#